data_c0fc2692f8a2c2f3c3b901cc9b4e2282
#
_entry.id   c0fc2692f8a2c2f3c3b901cc9b4e2282
#
_cell.length_a   1.000
_cell.length_b   1.000
_cell.length_c   1.000
_cell.angle_alpha   90.00
_cell.angle_beta   90.00
_cell.angle_gamma   90.00
#
_symmetry.space_group_name_H-M   'P 1'
#
loop_
_entity.id
_entity.type
_entity.pdbx_description
1 polymer ?
#
loop_
_entity_poly.entity_id
_entity_poly.type
_entity_poly.pdbx_seq_one_letter_code
_entity_poly.pdbx_strand_id
1 'polypeptide(L)'
;LVRLSGIDAPELRGKCSEERRMAAQARKFVWQRIVGAGRVDVQQAGREKYGRPLVAVVLDGHDLASDLIMRGIARRYSGEARLPWCPPS
;
A
#
# COMPACT_ATOMS: atom_id res chain seq x y z
N LEU A 1 -6.88 -8.94 8.49
CA LEU A 1 -6.24 -8.16 7.44
C LEU A 1 -6.39 -6.67 7.69
N VAL A 2 -5.31 -5.95 7.54
CA VAL A 2 -5.30 -4.49 7.66
C VAL A 2 -4.88 -3.88 6.34
N ARG A 3 -5.22 -2.59 6.14
CA ARG A 3 -4.79 -1.83 4.97
C ARG A 3 -4.01 -0.61 5.41
N LEU A 4 -3.01 -0.23 4.62
CA LEU A 4 -2.30 1.02 4.85
C LEU A 4 -3.23 2.19 4.56
N SER A 5 -3.28 3.14 5.49
CA SER A 5 -4.09 4.34 5.37
C SER A 5 -3.54 5.26 4.27
N GLY A 6 -4.46 5.87 3.53
CA GLY A 6 -4.12 6.96 2.60
C GLY A 6 -3.61 6.52 1.23
N ILE A 7 -3.59 5.22 0.93
CA ILE A 7 -3.11 4.75 -0.37
C ILE A 7 -4.03 3.71 -0.99
N ASP A 8 -3.93 3.63 -2.32
CA ASP A 8 -4.41 2.51 -3.12
C ASP A 8 -3.20 1.86 -3.79
N ALA A 9 -3.10 0.55 -3.67
CA ALA A 9 -1.99 -0.22 -4.22
C ALA A 9 -2.50 -1.32 -5.14
N PRO A 10 -1.67 -1.79 -6.10
CA PRO A 10 -2.05 -2.92 -6.93
C PRO A 10 -2.25 -4.17 -6.09
N GLU A 11 -3.12 -5.06 -6.54
CA GLU A 11 -3.51 -6.24 -5.77
C GLU A 11 -2.91 -7.51 -6.37
N LEU A 12 -2.50 -8.44 -5.48
CA LEU A 12 -1.96 -9.74 -5.90
C LEU A 12 -2.96 -10.56 -6.70
N ARG A 13 -4.27 -10.32 -6.48
CA ARG A 13 -5.35 -10.93 -7.25
C ARG A 13 -5.91 -9.95 -8.27
N GLY A 14 -5.05 -9.07 -8.80
CA GLY A 14 -5.45 -8.04 -9.74
C GLY A 14 -5.99 -8.59 -11.05
N LYS A 15 -6.62 -7.70 -11.81
CA LYS A 15 -7.38 -8.04 -13.01
C LYS A 15 -6.52 -8.35 -14.22
N CYS A 16 -5.23 -8.06 -14.18
CA CYS A 16 -4.31 -8.29 -15.30
C CYS A 16 -2.94 -8.69 -14.78
N SER A 17 -2.11 -9.23 -15.66
CA SER A 17 -0.76 -9.68 -15.28
C SER A 17 0.11 -8.53 -14.82
N GLU A 18 -0.04 -7.33 -15.43
CA GLU A 18 0.71 -6.14 -15.02
C GLU A 18 0.39 -5.76 -13.60
N GLU A 19 -0.88 -5.72 -13.22
CA GLU A 19 -1.26 -5.39 -11.85
C GLU A 19 -0.70 -6.41 -10.87
N ARG A 20 -0.82 -7.69 -11.18
CA ARG A 20 -0.32 -8.76 -10.30
C ARG A 20 1.19 -8.68 -10.13
N ARG A 21 1.92 -8.36 -11.19
CA ARG A 21 3.38 -8.19 -11.14
C ARG A 21 3.75 -6.98 -10.28
N MET A 22 3.05 -5.86 -10.47
CA MET A 22 3.28 -4.65 -9.66
C MET A 22 2.99 -4.90 -8.19
N ALA A 23 1.94 -5.66 -7.89
CA ALA A 23 1.61 -6.03 -6.52
C ALA A 23 2.71 -6.90 -5.89
N ALA A 24 3.27 -7.84 -6.64
CA ALA A 24 4.37 -8.67 -6.16
C ALA A 24 5.62 -7.83 -5.88
N GLN A 25 5.92 -6.85 -6.74
CA GLN A 25 7.03 -5.92 -6.51
C GLN A 25 6.79 -5.05 -5.27
N ALA A 26 5.57 -4.55 -5.10
CA ALA A 26 5.20 -3.75 -3.94
C ALA A 26 5.35 -4.57 -2.65
N ARG A 27 4.89 -5.81 -2.65
CA ARG A 27 5.01 -6.71 -1.50
C ARG A 27 6.47 -6.95 -1.13
N LYS A 28 7.32 -7.19 -2.14
CA LYS A 28 8.75 -7.40 -1.92
C LYS A 28 9.40 -6.16 -1.33
N PHE A 29 9.08 -4.98 -1.86
CA PHE A 29 9.60 -3.70 -1.37
C PHE A 29 9.21 -3.49 0.10
N VAL A 30 7.92 -3.67 0.43
CA VAL A 30 7.41 -3.50 1.79
C VAL A 30 8.13 -4.46 2.74
N TRP A 31 8.27 -5.73 2.35
CA TRP A 31 8.95 -6.73 3.16
C TRP A 31 10.40 -6.33 3.43
N GLN A 32 11.12 -5.91 2.40
CA GLN A 32 12.52 -5.49 2.54
C GLN A 32 12.66 -4.29 3.47
N ARG A 33 11.73 -3.34 3.38
CA ARG A 33 11.75 -2.17 4.25
C ARG A 33 11.48 -2.54 5.70
N ILE A 34 10.52 -3.41 5.95
CA ILE A 34 10.19 -3.84 7.32
C ILE A 34 11.35 -4.63 7.94
N VAL A 35 11.91 -5.58 7.18
CA VAL A 35 13.01 -6.41 7.68
C VAL A 35 14.25 -5.56 7.97
N GLY A 36 14.51 -4.54 7.15
CA GLY A 36 15.66 -3.65 7.32
C GLY A 36 15.47 -2.54 8.35
N ALA A 37 14.26 -2.36 8.89
CA ALA A 37 13.98 -1.27 9.80
C ALA A 37 14.49 -1.58 11.21
N GLY A 38 15.08 -0.58 11.85
CA GLY A 38 15.46 -0.67 13.25
C GLY A 38 14.29 -0.46 14.18
N ARG A 39 13.30 0.32 13.74
CA ARG A 39 12.10 0.62 14.52
C ARG A 39 10.87 0.59 13.62
N VAL A 40 9.83 -0.12 14.07
CA VAL A 40 8.55 -0.20 13.38
C VAL A 40 7.46 0.31 14.32
N ASP A 41 6.78 1.38 13.93
CA ASP A 41 5.65 1.94 14.64
C ASP A 41 4.39 1.73 13.81
N VAL A 42 3.34 1.17 14.42
CA VAL A 42 2.05 0.96 13.77
C VAL A 42 0.99 1.73 14.54
N GLN A 43 0.24 2.57 13.85
CA GLN A 43 -0.80 3.40 14.46
C GLN A 43 -2.13 3.11 13.78
N GLN A 44 -3.20 3.02 14.56
CA GLN A 44 -4.55 2.92 14.01
C GLN A 44 -4.94 4.24 13.37
N ALA A 45 -5.55 4.15 12.18
CA ALA A 45 -5.98 5.31 11.39
C ALA A 45 -7.44 5.19 10.97
N GLY A 46 -8.25 4.46 11.74
CA GLY A 46 -9.67 4.27 11.47
C GLY A 46 -9.98 2.96 10.76
N ARG A 47 -11.11 2.93 10.07
CA ARG A 47 -11.54 1.76 9.30
C ARG A 47 -11.98 2.20 7.91
N GLU A 48 -11.74 1.35 6.91
CA GLU A 48 -12.27 1.63 5.58
C GLU A 48 -13.77 1.24 5.52
N LYS A 49 -14.44 1.57 4.41
CA LYS A 49 -15.91 1.46 4.33
C LYS A 49 -16.45 0.04 4.47
N TYR A 50 -15.61 -0.98 4.31
CA TYR A 50 -15.99 -2.38 4.51
C TYR A 50 -15.59 -2.90 5.89
N GLY A 51 -15.18 -2.01 6.79
CA GLY A 51 -14.86 -2.36 8.17
C GLY A 51 -13.43 -2.83 8.41
N ARG A 52 -12.58 -2.92 7.37
CA ARG A 52 -11.18 -3.35 7.56
C ARG A 52 -10.40 -2.24 8.28
N PRO A 53 -9.56 -2.60 9.27
CA PRO A 53 -8.74 -1.59 9.95
C PRO A 53 -7.76 -0.92 8.98
N LEU A 54 -7.65 0.39 9.12
CA LEU A 54 -6.60 1.18 8.45
C LEU A 54 -5.49 1.44 9.43
N VAL A 55 -4.24 1.31 8.97
CA VAL A 55 -3.08 1.56 9.81
C VAL A 55 -2.08 2.46 9.08
N ALA A 56 -1.38 3.27 9.83
CA ALA A 56 -0.19 3.98 9.37
C ALA A 56 1.03 3.23 9.92
N VAL A 57 2.01 2.99 9.06
CA VAL A 57 3.25 2.30 9.44
C VAL A 57 4.41 3.25 9.23
N VAL A 58 5.19 3.45 10.29
CA VAL A 58 6.35 4.33 10.27
C VAL A 58 7.59 3.47 10.53
N LEU A 59 8.53 3.49 9.60
CA LEU A 59 9.76 2.70 9.67
C LEU A 59 10.93 3.67 9.86
N ASP A 60 11.57 3.62 11.01
CA ASP A 60 12.69 4.51 11.37
C ASP A 60 12.35 5.98 11.14
N GLY A 61 11.12 6.38 11.52
CA GLY A 61 10.65 7.75 11.35
C GLY A 61 10.11 8.10 9.97
N HIS A 62 10.09 7.15 9.02
CA HIS A 62 9.61 7.37 7.66
C HIS A 62 8.27 6.66 7.43
N ASP A 63 7.28 7.40 6.93
CA ASP A 63 5.97 6.85 6.65
C ASP A 63 6.03 5.90 5.45
N LEU A 64 5.64 4.65 5.65
CA LEU A 64 5.69 3.63 4.60
C LEU A 64 4.81 3.97 3.41
N ALA A 65 3.60 4.49 3.65
CA ALA A 65 2.69 4.85 2.56
C ALA A 65 3.31 5.93 1.66
N SER A 66 3.97 6.93 2.25
CA SER A 66 4.66 7.97 1.50
C SER A 66 5.79 7.40 0.64
N ASP A 67 6.55 6.46 1.18
CA ASP A 67 7.61 5.79 0.41
C ASP A 67 7.05 5.05 -0.80
N LEU A 68 5.94 4.35 -0.62
CA LEU A 68 5.30 3.62 -1.72
C LEU A 68 4.80 4.57 -2.81
N ILE A 69 4.23 5.70 -2.43
CA ILE A 69 3.77 6.72 -3.38
C ILE A 69 4.96 7.30 -4.14
N MET A 70 6.02 7.66 -3.45
CA MET A 70 7.22 8.22 -4.08
C MET A 70 7.86 7.27 -5.07
N ARG A 71 7.77 5.98 -4.84
CA ARG A 71 8.29 4.96 -5.75
C ARG A 71 7.33 4.59 -6.88
N GLY A 72 6.14 5.20 -6.92
CA GLY A 72 5.14 4.88 -7.92
C GLY A 72 4.48 3.51 -7.76
N ILE A 73 4.62 2.89 -6.60
CA ILE A 73 4.07 1.56 -6.30
C ILE A 73 2.65 1.67 -5.74
N ALA A 74 2.28 2.85 -5.25
CA ALA A 74 0.96 3.13 -4.73
C ALA A 74 0.54 4.53 -5.13
N ARG A 75 -0.75 4.81 -5.01
CA ARG A 75 -1.33 6.14 -5.28
C ARG A 75 -1.97 6.68 -4.02
N ARG A 76 -2.03 7.99 -3.88
CA ARG A 76 -2.81 8.63 -2.82
C ARG A 76 -4.28 8.24 -2.97
N TYR A 77 -4.93 7.96 -1.84
CA TYR A 77 -6.32 7.54 -1.87
C TYR A 77 -7.01 7.98 -0.57
N SER A 78 -8.18 8.61 -0.72
CA SER A 78 -8.96 9.11 0.42
C SER A 78 -10.43 8.66 0.37
N GLY A 79 -10.72 7.57 -0.35
CA GLY A 79 -12.06 7.00 -0.40
C GLY A 79 -12.83 7.27 -1.68
N GLU A 80 -12.26 8.03 -2.61
CA GLU A 80 -12.85 8.27 -3.92
C GLU A 80 -12.84 7.01 -4.79
N ALA A 81 -13.36 7.12 -6.01
CA ALA A 81 -13.34 6.00 -6.95
C ALA A 81 -11.90 5.62 -7.27
N ARG A 82 -11.61 4.33 -7.18
CA ARG A 82 -10.26 3.80 -7.47
C ARG A 82 -9.99 3.84 -8.97
N LEU A 83 -8.78 4.27 -9.32
CA LEU A 83 -8.30 4.21 -10.70
C LEU A 83 -7.78 2.80 -10.99
N PRO A 84 -7.93 2.33 -12.24
CA PRO A 84 -7.44 0.99 -12.57
C PRO A 84 -5.91 0.95 -12.59
N TRP A 85 -5.38 -0.22 -12.27
CA TRP A 85 -3.95 -0.51 -12.36
C TRP A 85 -3.60 -1.24 -13.66
N CYS A 86 -4.60 -1.68 -14.41
CA CYS A 86 -4.38 -2.35 -15.69
C CYS A 86 -4.38 -1.34 -16.83
N PRO A 87 -3.56 -1.56 -17.87
CA PRO A 87 -3.60 -0.68 -19.04
C PRO A 87 -4.97 -0.78 -19.72
N PRO A 88 -5.42 0.29 -20.42
CA PRO A 88 -6.64 0.22 -21.20
C PRO A 88 -6.50 -0.80 -22.33
N SER A 89 -7.57 -1.56 -22.54
CA SER A 89 -7.59 -2.57 -23.61
C SER A 89 -7.96 -1.95 -24.96
#